data_038246ed98c3bfb9320c4541b17545f2
#
_entry.id   038246ed98c3bfb9320c4541b17545f2
#
_cell.length_a   1.000
_cell.length_b   1.000
_cell.length_c   1.000
_cell.angle_alpha   90.00
_cell.angle_beta   90.00
_cell.angle_gamma   90.00
#
_symmetry.space_group_name_H-M   'P 1'
#
loop_
_entity.id
_entity.type
_entity.pdbx_description
1 polymer ?
#
loop_
_entity_poly.entity_id
_entity_poly.type
_entity_poly.pdbx_seq_one_letter_code
_entity_poly.pdbx_strand_id
1 'polypeptide(L)' 'ESSNVDLATEFSNMIVTQRAYSAATKIITTADEMLDELTRMT' A
#
# COMPACT_ATOMS: atom_id res chain seq x y z
N GLU A 1 -8.81 25.97 -16.14
CA GLU A 1 -9.48 24.70 -16.36
C GLU A 1 -8.50 23.57 -16.47
N SER A 2 -7.43 23.74 -17.25
CA SER A 2 -6.41 22.74 -17.33
C SER A 2 -5.86 22.46 -15.95
N SER A 3 -5.73 23.46 -15.10
CA SER A 3 -5.17 23.27 -13.79
C SER A 3 -6.10 22.47 -12.88
N ASN A 4 -7.40 22.57 -13.06
CA ASN A 4 -8.33 21.76 -12.29
C ASN A 4 -8.26 20.30 -12.68
N VAL A 5 -8.08 20.04 -13.96
CA VAL A 5 -7.92 18.67 -14.45
C VAL A 5 -6.60 18.11 -13.96
N ASP A 6 -5.55 18.90 -13.97
CA ASP A 6 -4.24 18.48 -13.50
C ASP A 6 -4.27 18.16 -12.01
N LEU A 7 -4.97 18.97 -11.23
CA LEU A 7 -5.09 18.73 -9.81
C LEU A 7 -5.85 17.44 -9.52
N ALA A 8 -6.92 17.20 -10.28
CA ALA A 8 -7.70 15.99 -10.12
C ALA A 8 -6.86 14.75 -10.45
N THR A 9 -6.06 14.84 -11.50
CA THR A 9 -5.19 13.74 -11.89
C THR A 9 -4.14 13.47 -10.83
N GLU A 10 -3.54 14.54 -10.32
CA GLU A 10 -2.53 14.41 -9.28
C GLU A 10 -3.12 13.78 -8.02
N PHE A 11 -4.31 14.21 -7.67
CA PHE A 11 -4.99 13.69 -6.49
C PHE A 11 -5.29 12.20 -6.65
N SER A 12 -5.78 11.82 -7.83
CA SER A 12 -6.06 10.43 -8.12
C SER A 12 -4.79 9.58 -8.07
N ASN A 13 -3.70 10.09 -8.63
CA ASN A 13 -2.42 9.39 -8.61
C ASN A 13 -1.91 9.21 -7.18
N MET A 14 -2.14 10.21 -6.35
CA MET A 14 -1.74 10.15 -4.96
C MET A 14 -2.50 9.06 -4.22
N ILE A 15 -3.80 8.97 -4.48
CA ILE A 15 -4.63 7.95 -3.84
C ILE A 15 -4.19 6.55 -4.27
N VAL A 16 -3.94 6.37 -5.57
CA VAL A 16 -3.50 5.09 -6.09
C VAL A 16 -2.15 4.69 -5.48
N THR A 17 -1.24 5.65 -5.39
CA THR A 17 0.08 5.40 -4.82
C THR A 17 -0.02 5.02 -3.34
N GLN A 18 -0.86 5.71 -2.59
CA GLN A 18 -1.03 5.42 -1.18
C GLN A 18 -1.66 4.05 -0.96
N ARG A 19 -2.60 3.68 -1.81
CA ARG A 19 -3.23 2.38 -1.70
C ARG A 19 -2.26 1.25 -2.03
N ALA A 20 -1.42 1.48 -3.03
CA ALA A 20 -0.41 0.49 -3.38
C ALA A 20 0.59 0.32 -2.23
N TYR A 21 0.95 1.41 -1.61
CA TYR A 21 1.88 1.39 -0.49
C TYR A 21 1.28 0.64 0.70
N SER A 22 0.03 0.91 0.99
CA SER A 22 -0.72 0.25 2.06
C SER A 22 -0.83 -1.25 1.81
N ALA A 23 -1.12 -1.64 0.58
CA ALA A 23 -1.23 -3.04 0.22
C ALA A 23 0.11 -3.75 0.37
N ALA A 24 1.19 -3.10 -0.06
CA ALA A 24 2.52 -3.66 0.07
C ALA A 24 2.89 -3.86 1.55
N THR A 25 2.56 -2.88 2.38
CA THR A 25 2.82 -2.98 3.81
C THR A 25 2.06 -4.15 4.42
N LYS A 26 0.83 -4.34 3.97
CA LYS A 26 0.01 -5.43 4.48
C LYS A 26 0.60 -6.79 4.12
N ILE A 27 1.13 -6.89 2.91
CA ILE A 27 1.77 -8.13 2.47
C ILE A 27 2.99 -8.43 3.34
N ILE A 28 3.80 -7.42 3.60
CA ILE A 28 5.00 -7.58 4.41
C ILE A 28 4.62 -7.97 5.84
N THR A 29 3.61 -7.34 6.39
CA THR A 29 3.14 -7.64 7.74
C THR A 29 2.62 -9.07 7.83
N THR A 30 1.87 -9.50 6.82
CA THR A 30 1.34 -10.86 6.78
C THR A 30 2.46 -11.88 6.70
N ALA A 31 3.46 -11.61 5.87
CA ALA A 31 4.60 -12.49 5.74
C ALA A 31 5.36 -12.60 7.06
N ASP A 32 5.48 -11.48 7.76
CA ASP A 32 6.14 -11.43 9.05
C ASP A 32 5.40 -12.28 10.08
N GLU A 33 4.08 -12.18 10.07
CA GLU A 33 3.24 -12.96 10.97
C GLU A 33 3.36 -14.46 10.68
N MET A 34 3.44 -14.81 9.42
CA MET A 34 3.61 -16.20 9.03
C MET A 34 4.95 -16.75 9.49
N LEU A 35 6.00 -15.97 9.35
CA LEU A 35 7.32 -16.38 9.82
C LEU A 35 7.32 -16.54 11.33
N ASP A 36 6.62 -15.67 12.02
CA ASP A 36 6.49 -15.73 13.46
C ASP A 36 5.84 -17.04 13.90
N GLU A 37 4.77 -17.38 13.20
CA GLU A 37 4.04 -18.61 13.45
C GLU A 37 4.91 -19.84 13.23
N LEU A 38 5.66 -19.83 12.14
CA LEU A 38 6.56 -20.92 11.82
C LEU A 38 7.61 -21.11 12.90
N THR A 39 8.16 -20.01 13.37
CA THR A 39 9.18 -20.02 14.39
C THR A 39 8.64 -20.61 15.70
N ARG A 40 7.39 -20.34 15.99
CA ARG A 40 6.77 -20.86 17.22
C ARG A 40 6.46 -22.34 17.14
N MET A 41 6.27 -22.84 15.94
CA MET A 41 5.95 -24.24 15.73
C MET A 41 7.16 -25.14 15.87
N THR A 42 8.33 -24.58 15.62
CA THR A 42 9.56 -25.34 15.76
C THR A 42 10.11 -25.17 17.15
#